data_bfa5725aab3956e1243db6f7da69bbb4
#
_entry.id   bfa5725aab3956e1243db6f7da69bbb4
#
_cell.length_a   1.000
_cell.length_b   1.000
_cell.length_c   1.000
_cell.angle_alpha   90.00
_cell.angle_beta   90.00
_cell.angle_gamma   90.00
#
_symmetry.space_group_name_H-M   'P 1'
#
loop_
_entity.id
_entity.type
_entity.pdbx_description
1 polymer ?
#
loop_
_entity_poly.entity_id
_entity_poly.type
_entity_poly.pdbx_seq_one_letter_code
_entity_poly.pdbx_strand_id
1 'polypeptide(L)'
;MINNLKILCVIQARMSSKRLPNKALADLNGIPVIIRMLNRIKLSKLIDTIVVATGVAKENDPLERTIKKYSDVDVFRGDDIDVLSRYVAVAKIYKADCVIRLTGDCPLIDSDIIDKAIKLLCATKSDYTSNITKRTFPDGLDVEVFTLDTLLEANRMSLDSFSREHVTTYMHGLRKNKKYSKTFKITSLENSVDFSNLRWTIDEQRDLDFLNIIFKNIENNTPWMEIISFLVNKPEIQLLNKGIKTNEGSKEVEVNLIDKYKNSNNFFKKASSIIPLASQTFSKSYIQWPKGAAPLFIERAYGGKIVDVDGNHYTDYILGLLPITLGYCDKDVDAAVINQVTKGSVYSLPSTLEYELAEKLVNIIPSAEMVRFGKNGSDVTTAAVRLSRAYTKRDLVAVAGYHGWHDWYIGSSTRDIGVPDVVKSLTHKFIFNDADSLKYLFKKYPNKFACVILEPAGLVPTDINFLKTIKKLCKENGTLLIFDE
;
A
#
# COMPACT_ATOMS: atom_id res chain seq x y z
N MET A 1 8.86 14.93 -30.04
CA MET A 1 8.77 14.76 -28.58
C MET A 1 7.66 15.67 -28.06
N ILE A 2 6.66 15.13 -27.40
CA ILE A 2 5.57 15.94 -26.83
C ILE A 2 6.10 16.51 -25.51
N ASN A 3 6.36 17.82 -25.48
CA ASN A 3 6.71 18.62 -24.28
C ASN A 3 7.87 18.12 -23.40
N ASN A 4 8.90 17.48 -23.92
CA ASN A 4 10.02 16.88 -23.17
C ASN A 4 9.62 15.81 -22.13
N LEU A 5 8.41 15.25 -22.20
CA LEU A 5 7.97 14.19 -21.30
C LEU A 5 8.62 12.85 -21.66
N LYS A 6 9.09 12.11 -20.67
CA LYS A 6 9.57 10.74 -20.81
C LYS A 6 8.41 9.75 -20.70
N ILE A 7 8.05 9.10 -21.78
CA ILE A 7 6.88 8.25 -21.92
C ILE A 7 7.29 6.78 -21.86
N LEU A 8 6.84 6.09 -20.83
CA LEU A 8 7.13 4.68 -20.55
C LEU A 8 5.91 3.80 -20.82
N CYS A 9 6.06 2.81 -21.66
CA CYS A 9 5.06 1.76 -21.86
C CYS A 9 5.39 0.55 -21.01
N VAL A 10 4.49 0.17 -20.10
CA VAL A 10 4.61 -1.01 -19.25
C VAL A 10 3.54 -2.02 -19.64
N ILE A 11 4.01 -3.22 -20.07
CA ILE A 11 3.13 -4.33 -20.40
C ILE A 11 3.15 -5.31 -19.22
N GLN A 12 2.02 -5.48 -18.55
CA GLN A 12 1.90 -6.51 -17.53
C GLN A 12 1.61 -7.87 -18.18
N ALA A 13 2.45 -8.87 -17.92
CA ALA A 13 2.27 -10.23 -18.40
C ALA A 13 2.70 -11.25 -17.34
N ARG A 14 2.00 -12.38 -17.26
CA ARG A 14 2.33 -13.52 -16.37
C ARG A 14 1.99 -14.84 -17.03
N MET A 15 2.63 -15.93 -16.58
CA MET A 15 2.38 -17.27 -17.07
C MET A 15 1.19 -17.96 -16.39
N SER A 16 0.86 -17.57 -15.15
CA SER A 16 -0.21 -18.11 -14.31
C SER A 16 -1.61 -17.60 -14.68
N SER A 17 -2.07 -17.87 -15.90
CA SER A 17 -3.47 -17.62 -16.26
C SER A 17 -4.32 -18.86 -15.91
N LYS A 18 -5.44 -18.67 -15.19
CA LYS A 18 -6.34 -19.78 -14.79
C LYS A 18 -7.14 -20.36 -15.98
N ARG A 19 -7.64 -19.50 -16.88
CA ARG A 19 -8.50 -19.89 -18.01
C ARG A 19 -7.69 -20.46 -19.18
N LEU A 20 -6.55 -19.84 -19.51
CA LEU A 20 -5.64 -20.30 -20.53
C LEU A 20 -4.20 -20.17 -20.00
N PRO A 21 -3.63 -21.24 -19.40
CA PRO A 21 -2.26 -21.24 -18.93
C PRO A 21 -1.26 -20.92 -20.05
N ASN A 22 -0.22 -20.16 -19.70
CA ASN A 22 0.84 -19.75 -20.65
C ASN A 22 0.38 -18.88 -21.83
N LYS A 23 -0.80 -18.24 -21.76
CA LYS A 23 -1.38 -17.49 -22.87
C LYS A 23 -0.45 -16.43 -23.47
N ALA A 24 0.43 -15.81 -22.68
CA ALA A 24 1.40 -14.83 -23.18
C ALA A 24 2.43 -15.42 -24.17
N LEU A 25 2.68 -16.74 -24.07
CA LEU A 25 3.58 -17.47 -24.96
C LEU A 25 2.83 -18.38 -25.95
N ALA A 26 1.50 -18.37 -25.94
CA ALA A 26 0.71 -19.16 -26.91
C ALA A 26 1.10 -18.77 -28.34
N ASP A 27 1.11 -19.77 -29.22
CA ASP A 27 1.48 -19.57 -30.63
C ASP A 27 0.36 -18.87 -31.39
N LEU A 28 0.69 -17.78 -32.03
CA LEU A 28 -0.16 -17.07 -32.98
C LEU A 28 0.48 -17.10 -34.38
N ASN A 29 0.19 -18.15 -35.16
CA ASN A 29 0.74 -18.35 -36.47
C ASN A 29 2.28 -18.23 -36.50
N GLY A 30 2.95 -19.06 -35.68
CA GLY A 30 4.42 -19.17 -35.61
C GLY A 30 5.13 -18.11 -34.76
N ILE A 31 4.40 -17.17 -34.14
CA ILE A 31 4.99 -16.12 -33.28
C ILE A 31 4.23 -16.06 -31.94
N PRO A 32 4.92 -16.06 -30.79
CA PRO A 32 4.27 -15.93 -29.49
C PRO A 32 3.43 -14.65 -29.35
N VAL A 33 2.30 -14.74 -28.63
CA VAL A 33 1.37 -13.63 -28.38
C VAL A 33 2.10 -12.35 -27.94
N ILE A 34 2.97 -12.45 -26.95
CA ILE A 34 3.69 -11.29 -26.41
C ILE A 34 4.61 -10.64 -27.47
N ILE A 35 5.23 -11.44 -28.33
CA ILE A 35 6.13 -10.94 -29.37
C ILE A 35 5.32 -10.24 -30.49
N ARG A 36 4.15 -10.79 -30.86
CA ARG A 36 3.20 -10.10 -31.75
C ARG A 36 2.85 -8.72 -31.22
N MET A 37 2.49 -8.67 -29.96
CA MET A 37 2.13 -7.43 -29.27
C MET A 37 3.30 -6.43 -29.25
N LEU A 38 4.49 -6.85 -28.84
CA LEU A 38 5.68 -5.99 -28.80
C LEU A 38 6.02 -5.38 -30.15
N ASN A 39 5.93 -6.17 -31.22
CA ASN A 39 6.19 -5.71 -32.59
C ASN A 39 5.19 -4.62 -33.03
N ARG A 40 3.94 -4.67 -32.58
CA ARG A 40 2.93 -3.64 -32.85
C ARG A 40 3.14 -2.38 -32.01
N ILE A 41 3.49 -2.52 -30.73
CA ILE A 41 3.77 -1.38 -29.84
C ILE A 41 4.97 -0.57 -30.31
N LYS A 42 6.01 -1.23 -30.83
CA LYS A 42 7.22 -0.59 -31.39
C LYS A 42 6.95 0.34 -32.59
N LEU A 43 5.77 0.27 -33.18
CA LEU A 43 5.37 1.18 -34.27
C LEU A 43 4.88 2.55 -33.74
N SER A 44 4.65 2.68 -32.43
CA SER A 44 4.32 3.97 -31.80
C SER A 44 5.46 4.97 -31.97
N LYS A 45 5.10 6.21 -32.29
CA LYS A 45 6.06 7.31 -32.51
C LYS A 45 6.33 8.12 -31.25
N LEU A 46 5.63 7.84 -30.18
CA LEU A 46 5.62 8.65 -28.95
C LEU A 46 6.13 7.92 -27.72
N ILE A 47 6.33 6.62 -27.78
CA ILE A 47 6.90 5.82 -26.68
C ILE A 47 8.42 5.95 -26.70
N ASP A 48 9.02 6.33 -25.55
CA ASP A 48 10.48 6.40 -25.40
C ASP A 48 11.07 5.06 -24.94
N THR A 49 10.34 4.32 -24.09
CA THR A 49 10.82 3.05 -23.53
C THR A 49 9.66 2.06 -23.36
N ILE A 50 9.91 0.81 -23.68
CA ILE A 50 8.97 -0.30 -23.50
C ILE A 50 9.56 -1.27 -22.48
N VAL A 51 8.78 -1.71 -21.50
CA VAL A 51 9.18 -2.68 -20.46
C VAL A 51 8.06 -3.72 -20.27
N VAL A 52 8.41 -5.00 -20.27
CA VAL A 52 7.48 -6.05 -19.82
C VAL A 52 7.67 -6.29 -18.33
N ALA A 53 6.63 -6.04 -17.54
CA ALA A 53 6.64 -6.23 -16.10
C ALA A 53 5.96 -7.55 -15.71
N THR A 54 6.73 -8.48 -15.12
CA THR A 54 6.25 -9.80 -14.69
C THR A 54 6.59 -10.10 -13.23
N GLY A 55 6.09 -11.21 -12.69
CA GLY A 55 6.37 -11.65 -11.32
C GLY A 55 7.75 -12.31 -11.16
N VAL A 56 8.21 -12.44 -9.89
CA VAL A 56 9.50 -13.08 -9.55
C VAL A 56 9.41 -14.60 -9.53
N ALA A 57 8.23 -15.21 -9.52
CA ALA A 57 8.06 -16.65 -9.51
C ALA A 57 8.70 -17.32 -10.74
N LYS A 58 9.34 -18.50 -10.53
CA LYS A 58 10.06 -19.23 -11.57
C LYS A 58 9.19 -19.62 -12.78
N GLU A 59 7.89 -19.70 -12.62
CA GLU A 59 6.95 -19.94 -13.71
C GLU A 59 7.00 -18.87 -14.81
N ASN A 60 7.48 -17.66 -14.48
CA ASN A 60 7.64 -16.55 -15.42
C ASN A 60 9.01 -16.56 -16.16
N ASP A 61 9.93 -17.46 -15.84
CA ASP A 61 11.24 -17.57 -16.52
C ASP A 61 11.14 -17.85 -18.03
N PRO A 62 10.20 -18.69 -18.53
CA PRO A 62 10.01 -18.85 -19.96
C PRO A 62 9.62 -17.57 -20.68
N LEU A 63 8.78 -16.73 -20.05
CA LEU A 63 8.37 -15.45 -20.61
C LEU A 63 9.57 -14.51 -20.79
N GLU A 64 10.39 -14.35 -19.75
CA GLU A 64 11.59 -13.52 -19.80
C GLU A 64 12.58 -14.02 -20.86
N ARG A 65 12.86 -15.35 -20.91
CA ARG A 65 13.74 -15.96 -21.92
C ARG A 65 13.24 -15.72 -23.33
N THR A 66 11.94 -15.83 -23.55
CA THR A 66 11.36 -15.63 -24.89
C THR A 66 11.48 -14.16 -25.31
N ILE A 67 11.20 -13.21 -24.42
CA ILE A 67 11.34 -11.78 -24.74
C ILE A 67 12.80 -11.45 -25.07
N LYS A 68 13.75 -11.86 -24.24
CA LYS A 68 15.19 -11.64 -24.47
C LYS A 68 15.71 -12.29 -25.77
N LYS A 69 15.10 -13.41 -26.21
CA LYS A 69 15.48 -14.10 -27.44
C LYS A 69 14.97 -13.40 -28.70
N TYR A 70 13.76 -12.85 -28.67
CA TYR A 70 13.06 -12.35 -29.85
C TYR A 70 12.89 -10.82 -29.87
N SER A 71 13.30 -10.11 -28.81
CA SER A 71 13.13 -8.67 -28.68
C SER A 71 14.25 -8.06 -27.86
N ASP A 72 14.50 -6.77 -28.07
CA ASP A 72 15.40 -5.91 -27.29
C ASP A 72 14.68 -5.18 -26.14
N VAL A 73 13.43 -5.54 -25.85
CA VAL A 73 12.61 -4.94 -24.81
C VAL A 73 13.05 -5.44 -23.44
N ASP A 74 13.17 -4.52 -22.49
CA ASP A 74 13.53 -4.81 -21.12
C ASP A 74 12.44 -5.62 -20.40
N VAL A 75 12.88 -6.51 -19.51
CA VAL A 75 12.00 -7.27 -18.63
C VAL A 75 12.28 -6.90 -17.17
N PHE A 76 11.28 -6.43 -16.48
CA PHE A 76 11.32 -6.16 -15.03
C PHE A 76 10.59 -7.27 -14.27
N ARG A 77 11.21 -7.77 -13.19
CA ARG A 77 10.60 -8.75 -12.29
C ARG A 77 10.33 -8.11 -10.93
N GLY A 78 9.09 -8.24 -10.46
CA GLY A 78 8.65 -7.69 -9.19
C GLY A 78 7.62 -8.57 -8.51
N ASP A 79 6.90 -8.06 -7.52
CA ASP A 79 5.93 -8.81 -6.74
C ASP A 79 4.89 -9.52 -7.63
N ASP A 80 4.59 -10.80 -7.34
CA ASP A 80 3.69 -11.62 -8.17
C ASP A 80 2.22 -11.18 -8.04
N ILE A 81 1.82 -10.64 -6.90
CA ILE A 81 0.43 -10.28 -6.57
C ILE A 81 0.22 -8.77 -6.70
N ASP A 82 1.18 -7.97 -6.18
CA ASP A 82 1.11 -6.51 -6.19
C ASP A 82 1.59 -5.93 -7.52
N VAL A 83 0.70 -5.94 -8.51
CA VAL A 83 0.99 -5.41 -9.85
C VAL A 83 1.24 -3.90 -9.81
N LEU A 84 0.49 -3.15 -9.00
CA LEU A 84 0.66 -1.70 -8.87
C LEU A 84 2.07 -1.32 -8.39
N SER A 85 2.63 -2.07 -7.43
CA SER A 85 4.01 -1.85 -6.98
C SER A 85 5.04 -2.06 -8.10
N ARG A 86 4.79 -3.03 -9.01
CA ARG A 86 5.64 -3.24 -10.19
C ARG A 86 5.65 -2.01 -11.12
N TYR A 87 4.47 -1.42 -11.39
CA TYR A 87 4.37 -0.20 -12.19
C TYR A 87 5.14 0.96 -11.57
N VAL A 88 5.01 1.15 -10.25
CA VAL A 88 5.73 2.20 -9.52
C VAL A 88 7.24 1.98 -9.58
N ALA A 89 7.71 0.75 -9.38
CA ALA A 89 9.13 0.42 -9.43
C ALA A 89 9.72 0.70 -10.82
N VAL A 90 9.07 0.22 -11.88
CA VAL A 90 9.50 0.46 -13.26
C VAL A 90 9.49 1.95 -13.59
N ALA A 91 8.42 2.67 -13.27
CA ALA A 91 8.33 4.12 -13.53
C ALA A 91 9.45 4.91 -12.87
N LYS A 92 9.85 4.54 -11.64
CA LYS A 92 10.98 5.17 -10.93
C LYS A 92 12.32 4.84 -11.56
N ILE A 93 12.57 3.56 -11.91
CA ILE A 93 13.83 3.12 -12.52
C ILE A 93 14.07 3.86 -13.84
N TYR A 94 13.05 3.95 -14.68
CA TYR A 94 13.14 4.60 -15.98
C TYR A 94 12.90 6.11 -15.94
N LYS A 95 12.65 6.70 -14.76
CA LYS A 95 12.40 8.15 -14.56
C LYS A 95 11.30 8.66 -15.48
N ALA A 96 10.19 7.94 -15.55
CA ALA A 96 9.08 8.27 -16.43
C ALA A 96 8.27 9.45 -15.89
N ASP A 97 7.82 10.34 -16.78
CA ASP A 97 6.85 11.39 -16.45
C ASP A 97 5.43 10.91 -16.70
N CYS A 98 5.27 10.03 -17.68
CA CYS A 98 4.01 9.46 -18.14
C CYS A 98 4.14 7.95 -18.32
N VAL A 99 3.14 7.19 -17.91
CA VAL A 99 3.11 5.73 -17.98
C VAL A 99 1.91 5.28 -18.80
N ILE A 100 2.17 4.36 -19.73
CA ILE A 100 1.15 3.64 -20.50
C ILE A 100 1.01 2.25 -19.90
N ARG A 101 -0.19 1.85 -19.58
CA ARG A 101 -0.52 0.49 -19.13
C ARG A 101 -1.15 -0.30 -20.27
N LEU A 102 -0.54 -1.44 -20.57
CA LEU A 102 -1.07 -2.44 -21.49
C LEU A 102 -1.07 -3.82 -20.81
N THR A 103 -1.98 -4.70 -21.25
CA THR A 103 -2.06 -6.09 -20.76
C THR A 103 -1.56 -7.06 -21.81
N GLY A 104 -0.77 -8.05 -21.40
CA GLY A 104 -0.02 -8.95 -22.30
C GLY A 104 -0.87 -10.00 -23.05
N ASP A 105 -2.18 -9.82 -23.07
CA ASP A 105 -3.18 -10.67 -23.73
C ASP A 105 -3.89 -9.96 -24.92
N CYS A 106 -3.38 -8.81 -25.33
CA CYS A 106 -3.96 -7.97 -26.38
C CYS A 106 -3.05 -7.89 -27.64
N PRO A 107 -2.87 -8.97 -28.41
CA PRO A 107 -1.89 -9.02 -29.50
C PRO A 107 -2.22 -8.12 -30.69
N LEU A 108 -3.45 -7.65 -30.82
CA LEU A 108 -3.88 -6.71 -31.87
C LEU A 108 -3.79 -5.25 -31.45
N ILE A 109 -3.21 -4.94 -30.28
CA ILE A 109 -3.01 -3.56 -29.84
C ILE A 109 -2.51 -2.67 -30.98
N ASP A 110 -2.98 -1.45 -31.07
CA ASP A 110 -2.71 -0.57 -32.20
C ASP A 110 -1.91 0.67 -31.77
N SER A 111 -0.80 0.92 -32.47
CA SER A 111 0.12 2.03 -32.16
C SER A 111 -0.53 3.41 -32.33
N ASP A 112 -1.45 3.56 -33.31
CA ASP A 112 -2.15 4.83 -33.52
C ASP A 112 -3.12 5.15 -32.35
N ILE A 113 -3.77 4.12 -31.77
CA ILE A 113 -4.61 4.28 -30.59
C ILE A 113 -3.76 4.69 -29.39
N ILE A 114 -2.59 4.07 -29.21
CA ILE A 114 -1.64 4.45 -28.15
C ILE A 114 -1.24 5.92 -28.33
N ASP A 115 -0.78 6.31 -29.52
CA ASP A 115 -0.33 7.68 -29.80
C ASP A 115 -1.47 8.71 -29.63
N LYS A 116 -2.71 8.36 -30.01
CA LYS A 116 -3.89 9.20 -29.77
C LYS A 116 -4.18 9.39 -28.28
N ALA A 117 -4.07 8.33 -27.48
CA ALA A 117 -4.29 8.42 -26.03
C ALA A 117 -3.24 9.32 -25.35
N ILE A 118 -1.97 9.20 -25.74
CA ILE A 118 -0.88 10.08 -25.26
C ILE A 118 -1.15 11.54 -25.63
N LYS A 119 -1.45 11.81 -26.90
CA LYS A 119 -1.77 13.16 -27.38
C LYS A 119 -2.95 13.76 -26.64
N LEU A 120 -3.98 12.99 -26.40
CA LEU A 120 -5.19 13.43 -25.68
C LEU A 120 -4.87 13.78 -24.24
N LEU A 121 -4.10 12.95 -23.51
CA LEU A 121 -3.66 13.26 -22.14
C LEU A 121 -2.91 14.60 -22.08
N CYS A 122 -1.95 14.81 -22.99
CA CYS A 122 -1.15 16.03 -23.06
C CYS A 122 -2.00 17.27 -23.43
N ALA A 123 -2.86 17.15 -24.44
CA ALA A 123 -3.69 18.26 -24.93
C ALA A 123 -4.73 18.72 -23.88
N THR A 124 -5.30 17.77 -23.16
CA THR A 124 -6.30 18.05 -22.13
C THR A 124 -5.68 18.33 -20.76
N LYS A 125 -4.37 18.10 -20.59
CA LYS A 125 -3.67 18.14 -19.30
C LYS A 125 -4.42 17.28 -18.27
N SER A 126 -4.76 16.06 -18.66
CA SER A 126 -5.46 15.10 -17.81
C SER A 126 -4.47 14.33 -16.95
N ASP A 127 -4.93 13.88 -15.79
CA ASP A 127 -4.17 12.98 -14.91
C ASP A 127 -4.21 11.53 -15.42
N TYR A 128 -5.34 11.17 -16.07
CA TYR A 128 -5.60 9.83 -16.62
C TYR A 128 -6.41 9.93 -17.91
N THR A 129 -6.01 9.17 -18.93
CA THR A 129 -6.72 9.05 -20.21
C THR A 129 -6.79 7.57 -20.60
N SER A 130 -7.95 7.11 -21.04
CA SER A 130 -8.10 5.75 -21.53
C SER A 130 -9.25 5.61 -22.53
N ASN A 131 -9.27 4.51 -23.29
CA ASN A 131 -10.37 4.11 -24.14
C ASN A 131 -11.31 3.07 -23.48
N ILE A 132 -11.07 2.75 -22.18
CA ILE A 132 -11.90 1.79 -21.43
C ILE A 132 -12.95 2.44 -20.54
N THR A 133 -12.77 3.71 -20.18
CA THR A 133 -13.71 4.44 -19.32
C THR A 133 -15.08 4.61 -19.98
N LYS A 134 -15.07 4.94 -21.26
CA LYS A 134 -16.24 4.86 -22.14
C LYS A 134 -15.83 4.07 -23.38
N ARG A 135 -16.20 2.81 -23.39
CA ARG A 135 -15.72 1.85 -24.36
C ARG A 135 -16.43 2.02 -25.71
N THR A 136 -15.64 2.29 -26.75
CA THR A 136 -16.08 2.38 -28.16
C THR A 136 -15.15 1.62 -29.10
N PHE A 137 -14.05 1.11 -28.60
CA PHE A 137 -13.09 0.27 -29.34
C PHE A 137 -13.31 -1.21 -29.00
N PRO A 138 -12.89 -2.14 -29.87
CA PRO A 138 -12.87 -3.57 -29.56
C PRO A 138 -12.14 -3.87 -28.25
N ASP A 139 -12.66 -4.81 -27.44
CA ASP A 139 -11.99 -5.36 -26.27
C ASP A 139 -10.69 -6.07 -26.69
N GLY A 140 -9.55 -5.63 -26.20
CA GLY A 140 -8.20 -6.04 -26.66
C GLY A 140 -7.43 -4.94 -27.41
N LEU A 141 -8.02 -3.75 -27.55
CA LEU A 141 -7.33 -2.52 -27.95
C LEU A 141 -7.21 -1.53 -26.77
N ASP A 142 -7.20 -2.05 -25.56
CA ASP A 142 -7.26 -1.28 -24.33
C ASP A 142 -5.95 -0.54 -24.07
N VAL A 143 -6.04 0.77 -23.91
CA VAL A 143 -4.92 1.67 -23.64
C VAL A 143 -5.29 2.57 -22.46
N GLU A 144 -4.42 2.60 -21.46
CA GLU A 144 -4.52 3.51 -20.33
C GLU A 144 -3.24 4.31 -20.19
N VAL A 145 -3.35 5.62 -20.09
CA VAL A 145 -2.21 6.56 -20.01
C VAL A 145 -2.42 7.46 -18.80
N PHE A 146 -1.41 7.61 -17.96
CA PHE A 146 -1.50 8.42 -16.74
C PHE A 146 -0.15 9.02 -16.36
N THR A 147 -0.19 10.11 -15.59
CA THR A 147 1.01 10.78 -15.10
C THR A 147 1.67 9.98 -13.96
N LEU A 148 2.97 10.19 -13.74
CA LEU A 148 3.68 9.60 -12.60
C LEU A 148 3.02 9.97 -11.28
N ASP A 149 2.61 11.23 -11.10
CA ASP A 149 1.95 11.68 -9.87
C ASP A 149 0.64 10.93 -9.60
N THR A 150 -0.12 10.65 -10.65
CA THR A 150 -1.35 9.84 -10.57
C THR A 150 -1.04 8.41 -10.14
N LEU A 151 0.01 7.80 -10.68
CA LEU A 151 0.47 6.47 -10.30
C LEU A 151 0.92 6.41 -8.84
N LEU A 152 1.71 7.39 -8.39
CA LEU A 152 2.19 7.46 -7.01
C LEU A 152 1.05 7.67 -6.02
N GLU A 153 0.09 8.52 -6.36
CA GLU A 153 -1.11 8.72 -5.54
C GLU A 153 -1.98 7.46 -5.49
N ALA A 154 -2.19 6.77 -6.62
CA ALA A 154 -2.89 5.50 -6.65
C ALA A 154 -2.19 4.45 -5.78
N ASN A 155 -0.85 4.37 -5.84
CA ASN A 155 -0.08 3.45 -5.00
C ASN A 155 -0.22 3.76 -3.51
N ARG A 156 -0.25 5.04 -3.13
CA ARG A 156 -0.43 5.48 -1.74
C ARG A 156 -1.82 5.16 -1.21
N MET A 157 -2.84 5.23 -2.07
CA MET A 157 -4.25 5.16 -1.67
C MET A 157 -4.90 3.80 -1.92
N SER A 158 -4.35 2.97 -2.79
CA SER A 158 -4.86 1.61 -3.06
C SER A 158 -4.36 0.65 -2.01
N LEU A 159 -5.21 0.36 -1.03
CA LEU A 159 -4.89 -0.51 0.10
C LEU A 159 -5.45 -1.93 -0.05
N ASP A 160 -6.38 -2.15 -0.98
CA ASP A 160 -6.99 -3.44 -1.23
C ASP A 160 -6.28 -4.21 -2.36
N SER A 161 -6.30 -5.54 -2.27
CA SER A 161 -5.63 -6.43 -3.22
C SER A 161 -6.15 -6.28 -4.65
N PHE A 162 -7.44 -6.02 -4.82
CA PHE A 162 -8.06 -5.82 -6.12
C PHE A 162 -7.49 -4.57 -6.82
N SER A 163 -7.43 -3.44 -6.12
CA SER A 163 -6.85 -2.21 -6.67
C SER A 163 -5.34 -2.36 -6.95
N ARG A 164 -4.64 -3.15 -6.14
CA ARG A 164 -3.22 -3.42 -6.34
C ARG A 164 -2.95 -4.36 -7.51
N GLU A 165 -3.83 -5.32 -7.78
CA GLU A 165 -3.74 -6.21 -8.95
C GLU A 165 -4.17 -5.48 -10.24
N HIS A 166 -5.25 -4.68 -10.18
CA HIS A 166 -5.83 -4.03 -11.37
C HIS A 166 -5.30 -2.61 -11.65
N VAL A 167 -4.35 -2.13 -10.85
CA VAL A 167 -3.52 -0.92 -11.04
C VAL A 167 -4.32 0.40 -11.10
N THR A 168 -5.26 0.52 -12.03
CA THR A 168 -5.93 1.78 -12.41
C THR A 168 -7.32 1.97 -11.80
N THR A 169 -7.83 1.00 -11.05
CA THR A 169 -9.18 1.04 -10.44
C THR A 169 -9.40 2.24 -9.52
N TYR A 170 -8.35 2.68 -8.81
CA TYR A 170 -8.40 3.91 -8.02
C TYR A 170 -8.42 5.16 -8.92
N MET A 171 -7.68 5.17 -10.02
CA MET A 171 -7.53 6.34 -10.91
C MET A 171 -8.84 6.70 -11.60
N HIS A 172 -9.57 5.72 -12.14
CA HIS A 172 -10.86 5.95 -12.84
C HIS A 172 -12.09 5.89 -11.93
N GLY A 173 -11.92 5.75 -10.62
CA GLY A 173 -12.95 6.00 -9.63
C GLY A 173 -13.85 4.84 -9.26
N LEU A 174 -13.63 3.61 -9.77
CA LEU A 174 -14.41 2.43 -9.36
C LEU A 174 -14.28 2.11 -7.85
N ARG A 175 -13.17 2.49 -7.23
CA ARG A 175 -12.85 2.23 -5.81
C ARG A 175 -12.49 3.50 -5.03
N LYS A 176 -12.98 4.68 -5.44
CA LYS A 176 -12.73 5.93 -4.72
C LYS A 176 -13.56 6.05 -3.45
N ASN A 177 -12.89 6.30 -2.33
CA ASN A 177 -13.55 6.88 -1.18
C ASN A 177 -13.72 8.39 -1.42
N LYS A 178 -14.92 8.83 -1.78
CA LYS A 178 -15.24 10.21 -2.19
C LYS A 178 -14.81 11.29 -1.19
N LYS A 179 -14.61 10.93 0.08
CA LYS A 179 -14.29 11.89 1.15
C LYS A 179 -12.80 12.21 1.27
N TYR A 180 -11.90 11.32 0.82
CA TYR A 180 -10.45 11.45 1.05
C TYR A 180 -9.59 11.30 -0.21
N SER A 181 -10.18 11.06 -1.38
CA SER A 181 -9.42 10.84 -2.60
C SER A 181 -9.30 12.10 -3.43
N LYS A 182 -8.08 12.35 -3.94
CA LYS A 182 -7.82 13.38 -4.94
C LYS A 182 -8.73 13.13 -6.14
N THR A 183 -9.40 14.17 -6.62
CA THR A 183 -10.17 14.08 -7.85
C THR A 183 -9.20 14.21 -9.02
N PHE A 184 -9.02 13.13 -9.79
CA PHE A 184 -8.24 13.17 -11.02
C PHE A 184 -9.05 13.74 -12.17
N LYS A 185 -8.38 14.47 -13.05
CA LYS A 185 -8.93 14.89 -14.33
C LYS A 185 -8.85 13.71 -15.30
N ILE A 186 -9.99 13.09 -15.59
CA ILE A 186 -10.11 11.91 -16.44
C ILE A 186 -10.63 12.31 -17.81
N THR A 187 -10.02 11.80 -18.87
CA THR A 187 -10.50 12.00 -20.25
C THR A 187 -10.64 10.63 -20.93
N SER A 188 -11.74 10.45 -21.67
CA SER A 188 -12.01 9.24 -22.44
C SER A 188 -11.59 9.44 -23.89
N LEU A 189 -10.82 8.49 -24.43
CA LEU A 189 -10.55 8.39 -25.87
C LEU A 189 -11.68 7.57 -26.50
N GLU A 190 -12.52 8.21 -27.31
CA GLU A 190 -13.66 7.60 -27.95
C GLU A 190 -13.48 7.51 -29.46
N ASN A 191 -13.99 6.46 -30.06
CA ASN A 191 -14.15 6.36 -31.52
C ASN A 191 -15.53 6.83 -31.94
N SER A 192 -15.67 7.39 -33.11
CA SER A 192 -16.94 7.90 -33.63
C SER A 192 -17.98 6.81 -33.89
N VAL A 193 -17.53 5.57 -34.12
CA VAL A 193 -18.36 4.38 -34.28
C VAL A 193 -18.07 3.43 -33.13
N ASP A 194 -19.12 2.86 -32.53
CA ASP A 194 -19.00 1.92 -31.41
C ASP A 194 -18.72 0.49 -31.92
N PHE A 195 -17.52 -0.02 -31.63
CA PHE A 195 -17.09 -1.39 -31.89
C PHE A 195 -16.86 -2.20 -30.60
N SER A 196 -17.38 -1.74 -29.46
CA SER A 196 -17.17 -2.35 -28.15
C SER A 196 -17.76 -3.78 -28.02
N ASN A 197 -18.59 -4.16 -28.96
CA ASN A 197 -19.14 -5.53 -29.05
C ASN A 197 -18.15 -6.55 -29.63
N LEU A 198 -17.02 -6.10 -30.18
CA LEU A 198 -15.98 -6.97 -30.71
C LEU A 198 -14.96 -7.33 -29.62
N ARG A 199 -14.49 -8.60 -29.65
CA ARG A 199 -13.55 -9.13 -28.68
C ARG A 199 -12.28 -9.65 -29.36
N TRP A 200 -11.13 -9.02 -29.02
CA TRP A 200 -9.81 -9.28 -29.60
C TRP A 200 -8.73 -9.56 -28.54
N THR A 201 -9.14 -9.76 -27.27
CA THR A 201 -8.25 -10.20 -26.19
C THR A 201 -8.18 -11.72 -26.11
N ILE A 202 -7.16 -12.28 -25.46
CA ILE A 202 -6.99 -13.72 -25.25
C ILE A 202 -7.24 -14.09 -23.80
N ASP A 203 -8.34 -14.81 -23.54
CA ASP A 203 -8.61 -15.37 -22.22
C ASP A 203 -8.94 -16.87 -22.30
N GLU A 204 -9.51 -17.32 -23.40
CA GLU A 204 -9.94 -18.70 -23.63
C GLU A 204 -9.38 -19.24 -24.95
N GLN A 205 -9.45 -20.57 -25.13
CA GLN A 205 -8.97 -21.20 -26.35
C GLN A 205 -9.65 -20.65 -27.61
N ARG A 206 -10.96 -20.35 -27.54
CA ARG A 206 -11.72 -19.77 -28.69
C ARG A 206 -11.20 -18.38 -29.09
N ASP A 207 -10.70 -17.59 -28.15
CA ASP A 207 -10.06 -16.30 -28.45
C ASP A 207 -8.77 -16.51 -29.22
N LEU A 208 -7.96 -17.52 -28.81
CA LEU A 208 -6.71 -17.88 -29.48
C LEU A 208 -6.98 -18.41 -30.91
N ASP A 209 -7.99 -19.26 -31.09
CA ASP A 209 -8.38 -19.80 -32.39
C ASP A 209 -8.84 -18.67 -33.33
N PHE A 210 -9.67 -17.76 -32.85
CA PHE A 210 -10.10 -16.56 -33.57
C PHE A 210 -8.89 -15.73 -34.04
N LEU A 211 -7.97 -15.41 -33.12
CA LEU A 211 -6.80 -14.60 -33.43
C LEU A 211 -5.81 -15.31 -34.36
N ASN A 212 -5.69 -16.62 -34.29
CA ASN A 212 -4.90 -17.40 -35.24
C ASN A 212 -5.43 -17.25 -36.68
N ILE A 213 -6.75 -17.21 -36.86
CA ILE A 213 -7.33 -16.98 -38.20
C ILE A 213 -7.02 -15.53 -38.64
N ILE A 214 -7.13 -14.55 -37.74
CA ILE A 214 -6.76 -13.17 -38.08
C ILE A 214 -5.30 -13.11 -38.54
N PHE A 215 -4.33 -13.57 -37.75
CA PHE A 215 -2.90 -13.49 -38.04
C PHE A 215 -2.44 -14.38 -39.22
N LYS A 216 -3.26 -15.28 -39.73
CA LYS A 216 -3.05 -15.98 -41.00
C LYS A 216 -3.38 -15.11 -42.22
N ASN A 217 -4.23 -14.09 -42.06
CA ASN A 217 -4.79 -13.28 -43.15
C ASN A 217 -4.33 -11.83 -43.13
N ILE A 218 -3.61 -11.40 -42.08
CA ILE A 218 -3.11 -10.02 -41.94
C ILE A 218 -1.60 -10.02 -41.67
N GLU A 219 -0.95 -8.91 -42.01
CA GLU A 219 0.41 -8.62 -41.54
C GLU A 219 0.41 -8.11 -40.10
N ASN A 220 1.56 -8.23 -39.44
CA ASN A 220 1.65 -7.83 -38.02
C ASN A 220 1.42 -6.32 -37.80
N ASN A 221 1.66 -5.49 -38.79
CA ASN A 221 1.49 -4.03 -38.79
C ASN A 221 0.16 -3.55 -39.33
N THR A 222 -0.75 -4.44 -39.72
CA THR A 222 -2.07 -4.08 -40.29
C THR A 222 -2.84 -3.20 -39.27
N PRO A 223 -3.28 -1.98 -39.65
CA PRO A 223 -4.06 -1.10 -38.79
C PRO A 223 -5.39 -1.74 -38.35
N TRP A 224 -5.85 -1.42 -37.14
CA TRP A 224 -7.05 -2.01 -36.58
C TRP A 224 -8.32 -1.80 -37.44
N MET A 225 -8.45 -0.67 -38.13
CA MET A 225 -9.59 -0.41 -39.02
C MET A 225 -9.60 -1.32 -40.25
N GLU A 226 -8.44 -1.72 -40.77
CA GLU A 226 -8.32 -2.69 -41.83
C GLU A 226 -8.71 -4.10 -41.36
N ILE A 227 -8.40 -4.43 -40.09
CA ILE A 227 -8.87 -5.66 -39.46
C ILE A 227 -10.40 -5.65 -39.35
N ILE A 228 -11.02 -4.52 -38.98
CA ILE A 228 -12.49 -4.37 -39.02
C ILE A 228 -13.00 -4.66 -40.44
N SER A 229 -12.42 -4.05 -41.45
CA SER A 229 -12.84 -4.24 -42.84
C SER A 229 -12.73 -5.70 -43.30
N PHE A 230 -11.65 -6.39 -42.90
CA PHE A 230 -11.48 -7.83 -43.12
C PHE A 230 -12.60 -8.65 -42.45
N LEU A 231 -12.93 -8.35 -41.20
CA LEU A 231 -13.95 -9.06 -40.44
C LEU A 231 -15.39 -8.79 -40.90
N VAL A 232 -15.66 -7.59 -41.41
CA VAL A 232 -16.96 -7.27 -42.04
C VAL A 232 -17.20 -8.14 -43.26
N ASN A 233 -16.16 -8.45 -44.05
CA ASN A 233 -16.24 -9.32 -45.23
C ASN A 233 -16.25 -10.82 -44.88
N LYS A 234 -15.99 -11.20 -43.59
CA LYS A 234 -15.95 -12.58 -43.13
C LYS A 234 -16.65 -12.71 -41.74
N PRO A 235 -17.95 -12.47 -41.68
CA PRO A 235 -18.70 -12.41 -40.40
C PRO A 235 -18.70 -13.73 -39.62
N GLU A 236 -18.51 -14.88 -40.29
CA GLU A 236 -18.39 -16.18 -39.68
C GLU A 236 -17.21 -16.28 -38.69
N ILE A 237 -16.11 -15.54 -38.93
CA ILE A 237 -14.94 -15.52 -38.06
C ILE A 237 -15.30 -14.87 -36.71
N GLN A 238 -16.14 -13.84 -36.70
CA GLN A 238 -16.56 -13.15 -35.47
C GLN A 238 -17.46 -14.03 -34.59
N LEU A 239 -18.05 -15.08 -35.09
CA LEU A 239 -18.87 -16.01 -34.33
C LEU A 239 -18.05 -16.93 -33.42
N LEU A 240 -16.76 -17.14 -33.71
CA LEU A 240 -15.91 -18.11 -32.99
C LEU A 240 -15.77 -17.78 -31.50
N ASN A 241 -15.64 -16.50 -31.15
CA ASN A 241 -15.52 -16.05 -29.76
C ASN A 241 -16.72 -15.21 -29.27
N LYS A 242 -17.82 -15.21 -30.04
CA LYS A 242 -19.05 -14.53 -29.64
C LYS A 242 -19.63 -15.14 -28.36
N GLY A 243 -20.11 -14.29 -27.45
CA GLY A 243 -20.78 -14.72 -26.23
C GLY A 243 -19.85 -15.08 -25.07
N ILE A 244 -18.53 -14.92 -25.22
CA ILE A 244 -17.60 -14.99 -24.09
C ILE A 244 -17.81 -13.73 -23.25
N LYS A 245 -18.14 -13.91 -21.96
CA LYS A 245 -18.34 -12.76 -21.05
C LYS A 245 -17.02 -12.11 -20.71
N THR A 246 -16.97 -10.79 -20.82
CA THR A 246 -15.81 -9.98 -20.43
C THR A 246 -15.77 -9.81 -18.90
N ASN A 247 -14.57 -9.82 -18.30
CA ASN A 247 -14.33 -9.52 -16.89
C ASN A 247 -14.93 -10.50 -15.84
N GLU A 248 -15.15 -11.77 -16.16
CA GLU A 248 -15.60 -12.77 -15.17
C GLU A 248 -14.57 -12.97 -14.03
N GLY A 249 -13.27 -12.94 -14.33
CA GLY A 249 -12.22 -13.08 -13.32
C GLY A 249 -12.20 -11.98 -12.25
N SER A 250 -12.67 -10.78 -12.57
CA SER A 250 -12.77 -9.69 -11.60
C SER A 250 -13.99 -9.81 -10.67
N LYS A 251 -15.04 -10.51 -11.11
CA LYS A 251 -16.24 -10.75 -10.29
C LYS A 251 -16.05 -11.90 -9.30
N GLU A 252 -15.35 -12.97 -9.68
CA GLU A 252 -15.08 -14.11 -8.79
C GLU A 252 -14.18 -13.75 -7.60
N VAL A 253 -13.16 -12.91 -7.82
CA VAL A 253 -12.29 -12.44 -6.72
C VAL A 253 -13.06 -11.52 -5.77
N GLU A 254 -13.99 -10.71 -6.29
CA GLU A 254 -14.80 -9.81 -5.46
C GLU A 254 -15.80 -10.57 -4.58
N VAL A 255 -16.43 -11.61 -5.10
CA VAL A 255 -17.39 -12.44 -4.36
C VAL A 255 -16.71 -13.24 -3.24
N ASN A 256 -15.55 -13.84 -3.51
CA ASN A 256 -14.83 -14.63 -2.50
C ASN A 256 -14.25 -13.80 -1.36
N LEU A 257 -13.76 -12.58 -1.62
CA LEU A 257 -13.25 -11.70 -0.57
C LEU A 257 -14.37 -11.08 0.27
N ILE A 258 -15.50 -10.74 -0.34
CA ILE A 258 -16.68 -10.21 0.37
C ILE A 258 -17.27 -11.28 1.29
N ASP A 259 -17.32 -12.54 0.87
CA ASP A 259 -17.80 -13.66 1.70
C ASP A 259 -16.83 -13.97 2.84
N LYS A 260 -15.51 -13.94 2.60
CA LYS A 260 -14.50 -14.23 3.63
C LYS A 260 -14.59 -13.28 4.83
N TYR A 261 -14.96 -12.02 4.62
CA TYR A 261 -15.03 -10.97 5.65
C TYR A 261 -16.42 -10.35 5.77
N LYS A 262 -17.46 -11.13 5.54
CA LYS A 262 -18.85 -10.65 5.52
C LYS A 262 -19.28 -10.02 6.86
N ASN A 263 -19.01 -10.70 7.97
CA ASN A 263 -19.34 -10.20 9.30
C ASN A 263 -18.47 -9.00 9.67
N SER A 264 -17.16 -9.06 9.41
CA SER A 264 -16.24 -7.94 9.59
C SER A 264 -16.73 -6.68 8.85
N ASN A 265 -17.14 -6.82 7.59
CA ASN A 265 -17.67 -5.70 6.82
C ASN A 265 -19.01 -5.17 7.36
N ASN A 266 -19.88 -6.03 7.86
CA ASN A 266 -21.15 -5.64 8.48
C ASN A 266 -20.93 -4.91 9.80
N PHE A 267 -20.03 -5.40 10.66
CA PHE A 267 -19.62 -4.72 11.89
C PHE A 267 -18.97 -3.37 11.58
N PHE A 268 -18.11 -3.32 10.56
CA PHE A 268 -17.48 -2.07 10.13
C PHE A 268 -18.50 -1.00 9.74
N LYS A 269 -19.55 -1.35 8.97
CA LYS A 269 -20.61 -0.42 8.62
C LYS A 269 -21.32 0.16 9.85
N LYS A 270 -21.59 -0.68 10.85
CA LYS A 270 -22.22 -0.26 12.12
C LYS A 270 -21.26 0.58 12.98
N ALA A 271 -20.04 0.08 13.17
CA ALA A 271 -19.05 0.75 14.02
C ALA A 271 -18.63 2.12 13.46
N SER A 272 -18.44 2.25 12.15
CA SER A 272 -18.05 3.52 11.52
C SER A 272 -19.09 4.65 11.63
N SER A 273 -20.35 4.32 11.95
CA SER A 273 -21.39 5.34 12.17
C SER A 273 -21.36 5.94 13.58
N ILE A 274 -20.72 5.25 14.55
CA ILE A 274 -20.75 5.64 15.96
C ILE A 274 -19.35 5.72 16.59
N ILE A 275 -18.33 5.14 15.94
CA ILE A 275 -16.94 5.16 16.42
C ILE A 275 -16.07 5.77 15.30
N PRO A 276 -15.38 6.89 15.55
CA PRO A 276 -14.42 7.43 14.57
C PRO A 276 -13.40 6.36 14.16
N LEU A 277 -13.21 6.17 12.85
CA LEU A 277 -12.32 5.14 12.28
C LEU A 277 -12.71 3.68 12.65
N ALA A 278 -13.93 3.45 13.15
CA ALA A 278 -14.43 2.16 13.63
C ALA A 278 -13.53 1.48 14.69
N SER A 279 -12.72 2.25 15.41
CA SER A 279 -11.80 1.75 16.43
C SER A 279 -11.49 2.82 17.47
N GLN A 280 -11.33 2.43 18.72
CA GLN A 280 -10.92 3.33 19.81
C GLN A 280 -9.42 3.70 19.74
N THR A 281 -8.63 2.97 18.97
CA THR A 281 -7.20 3.18 18.82
C THR A 281 -6.83 3.34 17.34
N PHE A 282 -6.13 4.42 16.98
CA PHE A 282 -5.69 4.66 15.61
C PHE A 282 -4.91 3.47 15.02
N SER A 283 -3.98 2.89 15.80
CA SER A 283 -3.16 1.75 15.36
C SER A 283 -3.95 0.46 15.08
N LYS A 284 -5.19 0.35 15.61
CA LYS A 284 -6.12 -0.77 15.36
C LYS A 284 -7.18 -0.44 14.32
N SER A 285 -7.20 0.78 13.79
CA SER A 285 -8.22 1.22 12.85
C SER A 285 -8.04 0.58 11.47
N TYR A 286 -9.11 0.55 10.70
CA TYR A 286 -9.13 0.01 9.33
C TYR A 286 -8.13 0.68 8.38
N ILE A 287 -7.62 1.87 8.72
CA ILE A 287 -6.63 2.60 7.90
C ILE A 287 -5.28 1.86 7.88
N GLN A 288 -4.98 1.06 8.90
CA GLN A 288 -3.74 0.29 9.02
C GLN A 288 -3.76 -1.02 8.22
N TRP A 289 -4.94 -1.44 7.73
CA TRP A 289 -5.14 -2.74 7.13
C TRP A 289 -5.77 -2.64 5.75
N PRO A 290 -5.44 -3.55 4.81
CA PRO A 290 -6.06 -3.57 3.49
C PRO A 290 -7.57 -3.79 3.60
N LYS A 291 -8.35 -2.76 3.27
CA LYS A 291 -9.81 -2.83 3.35
C LYS A 291 -10.35 -3.92 2.41
N GLY A 292 -11.16 -4.82 2.95
CA GLY A 292 -11.74 -5.95 2.22
C GLY A 292 -10.80 -7.15 2.03
N ALA A 293 -9.53 -7.04 2.42
CA ALA A 293 -8.53 -8.11 2.30
C ALA A 293 -7.91 -8.49 3.65
N ALA A 294 -8.35 -7.86 4.75
CA ALA A 294 -7.90 -8.14 6.11
C ALA A 294 -9.09 -8.18 7.07
N PRO A 295 -8.98 -8.96 8.18
CA PRO A 295 -9.95 -8.90 9.26
C PRO A 295 -9.95 -7.51 9.89
N LEU A 296 -11.12 -7.02 10.26
CA LEU A 296 -11.27 -5.71 10.92
C LEU A 296 -11.71 -5.85 12.39
N PHE A 297 -12.27 -7.01 12.77
CA PHE A 297 -12.76 -7.29 14.11
C PHE A 297 -12.37 -8.70 14.51
N ILE A 298 -11.82 -8.81 15.74
CA ILE A 298 -11.40 -10.07 16.34
C ILE A 298 -12.48 -10.50 17.34
N GLU A 299 -12.84 -11.78 17.30
CA GLU A 299 -13.78 -12.40 18.22
C GLU A 299 -13.06 -13.00 19.44
N ARG A 300 -11.95 -13.72 19.20
CA ARG A 300 -11.19 -14.39 20.26
C ARG A 300 -9.72 -14.58 19.86
N ALA A 301 -8.89 -14.83 20.87
CA ALA A 301 -7.47 -15.06 20.69
C ALA A 301 -6.97 -16.10 21.71
N TYR A 302 -5.87 -16.81 21.40
CA TYR A 302 -5.22 -17.78 22.28
C TYR A 302 -3.77 -18.02 21.86
N GLY A 303 -2.85 -18.12 22.79
CA GLY A 303 -1.42 -18.22 22.49
C GLY A 303 -0.97 -17.13 21.52
N GLY A 304 -0.36 -17.49 20.40
CA GLY A 304 0.03 -16.56 19.32
C GLY A 304 -1.00 -16.42 18.19
N LYS A 305 -2.27 -16.77 18.43
CA LYS A 305 -3.30 -16.82 17.37
C LYS A 305 -4.50 -15.95 17.69
N ILE A 306 -5.10 -15.40 16.66
CA ILE A 306 -6.36 -14.65 16.71
C ILE A 306 -7.37 -15.28 15.75
N VAL A 307 -8.65 -15.17 16.10
CA VAL A 307 -9.79 -15.59 15.27
C VAL A 307 -10.68 -14.37 15.06
N ASP A 308 -10.97 -14.05 13.80
CA ASP A 308 -11.85 -12.95 13.47
C ASP A 308 -13.34 -13.32 13.62
N VAL A 309 -14.21 -12.33 13.51
CA VAL A 309 -15.68 -12.51 13.60
C VAL A 309 -16.29 -13.32 12.44
N ASP A 310 -15.49 -13.63 11.42
CA ASP A 310 -15.85 -14.48 10.30
C ASP A 310 -15.32 -15.92 10.48
N GLY A 311 -14.65 -16.23 11.62
CA GLY A 311 -14.10 -17.53 11.96
C GLY A 311 -12.74 -17.83 11.31
N ASN A 312 -12.11 -16.89 10.65
CA ASN A 312 -10.79 -17.10 10.07
C ASN A 312 -9.68 -17.05 11.14
N HIS A 313 -8.70 -17.93 11.03
CA HIS A 313 -7.58 -18.04 11.95
C HIS A 313 -6.32 -17.37 11.39
N TYR A 314 -5.61 -16.61 12.24
CA TYR A 314 -4.37 -15.92 11.89
C TYR A 314 -3.32 -16.12 12.97
N THR A 315 -2.04 -16.04 12.59
CA THR A 315 -0.95 -15.86 13.54
C THR A 315 -0.76 -14.37 13.78
N ASP A 316 -0.80 -13.95 15.05
CA ASP A 316 -0.64 -12.54 15.43
C ASP A 316 0.83 -12.23 15.73
N TYR A 317 1.50 -11.53 14.82
CA TYR A 317 2.86 -11.02 15.02
C TYR A 317 2.88 -9.62 15.65
N ILE A 318 1.72 -9.01 15.89
CA ILE A 318 1.59 -7.68 16.52
C ILE A 318 1.45 -7.79 18.03
N LEU A 319 0.96 -8.95 18.53
CA LEU A 319 0.81 -9.25 19.97
C LEU A 319 0.01 -8.17 20.73
N GLY A 320 -1.12 -7.74 20.13
CA GLY A 320 -1.99 -6.72 20.71
C GLY A 320 -1.35 -5.34 20.85
N LEU A 321 -0.35 -5.00 20.04
CA LEU A 321 0.57 -3.86 20.14
C LEU A 321 1.59 -4.02 21.29
N LEU A 322 2.20 -5.21 21.34
CA LEU A 322 3.29 -5.67 22.21
C LEU A 322 2.95 -6.10 23.65
N PRO A 323 1.83 -5.76 24.30
CA PRO A 323 1.62 -6.17 25.70
C PRO A 323 1.39 -7.67 25.89
N ILE A 324 1.16 -8.44 24.82
CA ILE A 324 0.82 -9.89 24.91
C ILE A 324 2.09 -10.74 24.73
N THR A 325 3.09 -10.54 25.55
CA THR A 325 4.40 -11.21 25.45
C THR A 325 4.35 -12.71 25.79
N LEU A 326 3.46 -13.13 26.66
CA LEU A 326 3.25 -14.55 27.03
C LEU A 326 2.26 -15.26 26.12
N GLY A 327 1.61 -14.53 25.20
CA GLY A 327 0.50 -15.00 24.40
C GLY A 327 -0.87 -14.67 25.00
N TYR A 328 -1.89 -14.79 24.17
CA TYR A 328 -3.28 -14.59 24.59
C TYR A 328 -3.77 -15.74 25.50
N CYS A 329 -4.57 -15.41 26.48
CA CYS A 329 -5.20 -16.36 27.41
C CYS A 329 -4.17 -17.26 28.08
N ASP A 330 -3.08 -16.67 28.59
CA ASP A 330 -2.14 -17.39 29.47
C ASP A 330 -2.85 -17.81 30.77
N LYS A 331 -2.80 -19.10 31.08
CA LYS A 331 -3.61 -19.71 32.12
C LYS A 331 -3.27 -19.17 33.52
N ASP A 332 -1.99 -18.91 33.79
CA ASP A 332 -1.53 -18.46 35.10
C ASP A 332 -1.90 -17.00 35.32
N VAL A 333 -1.74 -16.18 34.26
CA VAL A 333 -2.15 -14.77 34.29
C VAL A 333 -3.66 -14.65 34.45
N ASP A 334 -4.44 -15.38 33.64
CA ASP A 334 -5.89 -15.35 33.67
C ASP A 334 -6.42 -15.78 35.05
N ALA A 335 -5.87 -16.87 35.63
CA ALA A 335 -6.24 -17.33 36.96
C ALA A 335 -5.96 -16.29 38.06
N ALA A 336 -4.81 -15.60 37.97
CA ALA A 336 -4.46 -14.54 38.92
C ALA A 336 -5.41 -13.34 38.80
N VAL A 337 -5.76 -12.94 37.57
CA VAL A 337 -6.71 -11.85 37.29
C VAL A 337 -8.11 -12.20 37.81
N ILE A 338 -8.62 -13.41 37.50
CA ILE A 338 -9.93 -13.89 37.99
C ILE A 338 -9.98 -13.87 39.50
N ASN A 339 -8.95 -14.41 40.17
CA ASN A 339 -8.86 -14.42 41.63
C ASN A 339 -8.88 -12.99 42.23
N GLN A 340 -8.18 -12.04 41.59
CA GLN A 340 -8.15 -10.66 42.05
C GLN A 340 -9.48 -9.93 41.85
N VAL A 341 -10.15 -10.15 40.69
CA VAL A 341 -11.46 -9.56 40.41
C VAL A 341 -12.50 -9.92 41.45
N THR A 342 -12.47 -11.17 41.99
CA THR A 342 -13.39 -11.60 43.07
C THR A 342 -13.15 -10.90 44.41
N LYS A 343 -11.98 -10.28 44.61
CA LYS A 343 -11.62 -9.48 45.78
C LYS A 343 -11.81 -7.98 45.60
N GLY A 344 -12.09 -7.57 44.37
CA GLY A 344 -12.14 -6.19 43.90
C GLY A 344 -10.88 -5.76 43.19
N SER A 345 -11.04 -4.79 42.29
CA SER A 345 -9.97 -4.28 41.42
C SER A 345 -9.72 -2.77 41.55
N VAL A 346 -10.62 -2.05 42.24
CA VAL A 346 -10.50 -0.61 42.50
C VAL A 346 -10.84 -0.35 43.98
N TYR A 347 -9.93 0.28 44.69
CA TYR A 347 -10.07 0.55 46.12
C TYR A 347 -9.92 2.04 46.42
N SER A 348 -10.46 2.49 47.58
CA SER A 348 -10.28 3.86 48.05
C SER A 348 -8.94 4.06 48.77
N LEU A 349 -8.22 2.99 49.09
CA LEU A 349 -6.89 2.98 49.69
C LEU A 349 -5.95 2.13 48.86
N PRO A 350 -4.62 2.30 49.00
CA PRO A 350 -3.64 1.48 48.28
C PRO A 350 -3.80 -0.02 48.54
N SER A 351 -3.58 -0.82 47.50
CA SER A 351 -3.53 -2.28 47.61
C SER A 351 -2.11 -2.75 47.95
N THR A 352 -1.97 -3.88 48.64
CA THR A 352 -0.67 -4.53 48.89
C THR A 352 0.03 -4.90 47.57
N LEU A 353 -0.74 -5.20 46.53
CA LEU A 353 -0.19 -5.51 45.21
C LEU A 353 0.60 -4.35 44.56
N GLU A 354 0.25 -3.11 44.87
CA GLU A 354 1.01 -1.94 44.42
C GLU A 354 2.42 -1.96 45.03
N TYR A 355 2.55 -2.25 46.34
CA TYR A 355 3.83 -2.37 47.02
C TYR A 355 4.63 -3.56 46.49
N GLU A 356 4.02 -4.74 46.41
CA GLU A 356 4.68 -5.98 45.99
C GLU A 356 5.26 -5.84 44.55
N LEU A 357 4.49 -5.22 43.63
CA LEU A 357 4.95 -4.98 42.26
C LEU A 357 6.06 -3.91 42.22
N ALA A 358 5.91 -2.82 43.01
CA ALA A 358 6.92 -1.77 43.08
C ALA A 358 8.25 -2.30 43.62
N GLU A 359 8.22 -3.11 44.71
CA GLU A 359 9.40 -3.76 45.29
C GLU A 359 10.09 -4.66 44.23
N LYS A 360 9.31 -5.48 43.52
CA LYS A 360 9.85 -6.35 42.48
C LYS A 360 10.53 -5.56 41.34
N LEU A 361 9.94 -4.46 40.91
CA LEU A 361 10.52 -3.60 39.87
C LEU A 361 11.81 -2.92 40.32
N VAL A 362 11.85 -2.38 41.54
CA VAL A 362 13.08 -1.80 42.13
C VAL A 362 14.20 -2.84 42.22
N ASN A 363 13.89 -4.09 42.56
CA ASN A 363 14.87 -5.16 42.62
C ASN A 363 15.39 -5.64 41.25
N ILE A 364 14.57 -5.52 40.18
CA ILE A 364 14.92 -6.00 38.85
C ILE A 364 15.62 -4.90 38.03
N ILE A 365 15.19 -3.65 38.17
CA ILE A 365 15.66 -2.52 37.36
C ILE A 365 16.73 -1.74 38.14
N PRO A 366 18.03 -1.82 37.77
CA PRO A 366 19.12 -1.26 38.60
C PRO A 366 19.04 0.26 38.81
N SER A 367 18.36 0.98 37.91
CA SER A 367 18.19 2.43 37.98
C SER A 367 16.92 2.88 38.71
N ALA A 368 16.04 1.94 39.07
CA ALA A 368 14.78 2.25 39.72
C ALA A 368 14.96 2.32 41.26
N GLU A 369 14.71 3.48 41.83
CA GLU A 369 14.69 3.70 43.30
C GLU A 369 13.25 3.80 43.81
N MET A 370 12.33 4.29 42.99
CA MET A 370 10.90 4.47 43.32
C MET A 370 10.04 4.18 42.08
N VAL A 371 8.82 3.73 42.29
CA VAL A 371 7.89 3.35 41.23
C VAL A 371 6.57 4.09 41.37
N ARG A 372 6.06 4.59 40.26
CA ARG A 372 4.71 5.16 40.15
C ARG A 372 3.99 4.54 38.96
N PHE A 373 2.81 4.00 39.18
CA PHE A 373 2.01 3.39 38.13
C PHE A 373 1.06 4.40 37.46
N GLY A 374 0.90 4.27 36.16
CA GLY A 374 -0.15 4.92 35.38
C GLY A 374 -0.96 3.89 34.60
N LYS A 375 -2.04 4.32 33.95
CA LYS A 375 -2.95 3.39 33.27
C LYS A 375 -2.44 3.02 31.88
N ASN A 376 -1.75 3.93 31.19
CA ASN A 376 -1.22 3.72 29.85
C ASN A 376 0.09 4.51 29.64
N GLY A 377 0.79 4.23 28.54
CA GLY A 377 2.06 4.88 28.20
C GLY A 377 1.97 6.42 28.13
N SER A 378 0.90 6.96 27.54
CA SER A 378 0.73 8.43 27.43
C SER A 378 0.60 9.11 28.80
N ASP A 379 -0.04 8.45 29.78
CA ASP A 379 -0.16 8.98 31.15
C ASP A 379 1.21 9.06 31.83
N VAL A 380 2.01 7.99 31.75
CA VAL A 380 3.30 7.92 32.45
C VAL A 380 4.35 8.80 31.77
N THR A 381 4.40 8.89 30.44
CA THR A 381 5.29 9.82 29.74
C THR A 381 4.95 11.27 30.07
N THR A 382 3.66 11.62 30.13
CA THR A 382 3.21 12.96 30.55
C THR A 382 3.58 13.25 32.00
N ALA A 383 3.41 12.28 32.92
CA ALA A 383 3.81 12.43 34.32
C ALA A 383 5.34 12.63 34.43
N ALA A 384 6.14 11.87 33.68
CA ALA A 384 7.59 12.01 33.67
C ALA A 384 8.04 13.38 33.16
N VAL A 385 7.44 13.87 32.08
CA VAL A 385 7.72 15.22 31.56
C VAL A 385 7.32 16.30 32.57
N ARG A 386 6.15 16.18 33.20
CA ARG A 386 5.70 17.13 34.23
C ARG A 386 6.65 17.13 35.43
N LEU A 387 7.06 15.95 35.90
CA LEU A 387 8.02 15.81 36.98
C LEU A 387 9.37 16.46 36.63
N SER A 388 9.85 16.22 35.39
CA SER A 388 11.09 16.80 34.87
C SER A 388 11.04 18.34 34.86
N ARG A 389 9.93 18.91 34.42
CA ARG A 389 9.73 20.38 34.46
C ARG A 389 9.73 20.93 35.87
N ALA A 390 9.02 20.24 36.79
CA ALA A 390 8.99 20.65 38.19
C ALA A 390 10.38 20.61 38.86
N TYR A 391 11.14 19.54 38.58
CA TYR A 391 12.47 19.35 39.17
C TYR A 391 13.49 20.34 38.60
N THR A 392 13.55 20.51 37.29
CA THR A 392 14.54 21.34 36.64
C THR A 392 14.15 22.82 36.56
N LYS A 393 12.86 23.16 36.83
CA LYS A 393 12.25 24.49 36.60
C LYS A 393 12.46 25.01 35.16
N ARG A 394 12.40 24.10 34.20
CA ARG A 394 12.56 24.37 32.76
C ARG A 394 11.37 23.80 31.98
N ASP A 395 11.11 24.31 30.78
CA ASP A 395 9.88 24.00 30.04
C ASP A 395 10.08 23.11 28.82
N LEU A 396 11.23 23.23 28.13
CA LEU A 396 11.44 22.56 26.85
C LEU A 396 11.70 21.06 27.03
N VAL A 397 11.23 20.28 26.05
CA VAL A 397 11.41 18.82 25.95
C VAL A 397 12.07 18.49 24.62
N ALA A 398 13.14 17.71 24.63
CA ALA A 398 13.72 17.14 23.41
C ALA A 398 13.26 15.69 23.23
N VAL A 399 12.76 15.31 22.04
CA VAL A 399 12.15 14.01 21.79
C VAL A 399 12.75 13.29 20.58
N ALA A 400 12.89 11.95 20.68
CA ALA A 400 13.16 11.06 19.55
C ALA A 400 12.35 9.76 19.72
N GLY A 401 11.50 9.42 18.75
CA GLY A 401 10.57 8.30 18.84
C GLY A 401 9.12 8.74 19.05
N TYR A 402 8.25 7.78 19.41
CA TYR A 402 6.82 8.01 19.67
C TYR A 402 6.53 7.91 21.19
N HIS A 403 5.90 8.94 21.77
CA HIS A 403 5.70 9.04 23.23
C HIS A 403 4.24 9.30 23.63
N GLY A 404 3.31 8.81 22.85
CA GLY A 404 1.88 8.91 23.14
C GLY A 404 1.13 9.98 22.36
N TRP A 405 -0.11 10.26 22.74
CA TRP A 405 -1.03 11.13 22.00
C TRP A 405 -1.39 12.42 22.75
N HIS A 406 -0.84 12.66 23.96
CA HIS A 406 -1.10 13.88 24.70
C HIS A 406 -0.43 15.10 24.05
N ASP A 407 -1.00 16.28 24.25
CA ASP A 407 -0.67 17.53 23.57
C ASP A 407 0.83 17.86 23.52
N TRP A 408 1.53 17.64 24.66
CA TRP A 408 2.95 17.94 24.78
C TRP A 408 3.82 17.19 23.75
N TYR A 409 3.39 15.98 23.35
CA TYR A 409 4.11 15.17 22.37
C TYR A 409 3.47 15.27 20.98
N ILE A 410 2.13 15.04 20.86
CA ILE A 410 1.45 14.97 19.56
C ILE A 410 1.57 16.30 18.79
N GLY A 411 1.66 17.43 19.51
CA GLY A 411 1.89 18.75 18.93
C GLY A 411 3.21 18.89 18.18
N SER A 412 4.18 18.01 18.40
CA SER A 412 5.44 17.93 17.65
C SER A 412 5.35 17.07 16.38
N SER A 413 4.21 16.45 16.11
CA SER A 413 3.99 15.52 15.00
C SER A 413 3.14 16.14 13.88
N THR A 414 2.92 15.38 12.80
CA THR A 414 1.99 15.77 11.72
C THR A 414 0.51 15.66 12.10
N ARG A 415 0.19 15.26 13.35
CA ARG A 415 -1.16 15.09 13.90
C ARG A 415 -1.47 16.12 14.98
N ASP A 416 -1.03 17.31 14.79
CA ASP A 416 -1.04 18.43 15.75
C ASP A 416 -2.30 19.30 15.70
N ILE A 417 -3.31 18.93 14.92
CA ILE A 417 -4.56 19.67 14.79
C ILE A 417 -5.26 19.74 16.16
N GLY A 418 -5.59 20.94 16.61
CA GLY A 418 -6.23 21.18 17.89
C GLY A 418 -5.26 21.43 19.06
N VAL A 419 -3.94 21.23 18.87
CA VAL A 419 -2.94 21.56 19.89
C VAL A 419 -2.55 23.05 19.76
N PRO A 420 -2.60 23.84 20.82
CA PRO A 420 -2.19 25.25 20.80
C PRO A 420 -0.72 25.42 20.42
N ASP A 421 -0.40 26.48 19.67
CA ASP A 421 0.97 26.71 19.20
C ASP A 421 1.98 26.93 20.33
N VAL A 422 1.55 27.51 21.44
CA VAL A 422 2.38 27.64 22.65
C VAL A 422 2.80 26.27 23.19
N VAL A 423 1.94 25.24 23.13
CA VAL A 423 2.27 23.89 23.56
C VAL A 423 3.21 23.22 22.56
N LYS A 424 2.94 23.38 21.25
CA LYS A 424 3.80 22.86 20.17
C LYS A 424 5.23 23.38 20.29
N SER A 425 5.40 24.65 20.62
CA SER A 425 6.71 25.29 20.74
C SER A 425 7.59 24.79 21.88
N LEU A 426 7.02 24.02 22.82
CA LEU A 426 7.75 23.48 23.98
C LEU A 426 8.43 22.13 23.69
N THR A 427 8.13 21.47 22.57
CA THR A 427 8.69 20.15 22.24
C THR A 427 9.48 20.19 20.94
N HIS A 428 10.75 19.81 21.01
CA HIS A 428 11.69 19.83 19.90
C HIS A 428 12.16 18.43 19.56
N LYS A 429 12.14 18.07 18.27
CA LYS A 429 12.63 16.79 17.79
C LYS A 429 14.13 16.82 17.55
N PHE A 430 14.81 15.74 17.88
CA PHE A 430 16.15 15.43 17.43
C PHE A 430 16.17 14.07 16.69
N ILE A 431 17.23 13.79 15.97
CA ILE A 431 17.33 12.60 15.12
C ILE A 431 17.88 11.43 15.94
N PHE A 432 17.18 10.29 15.93
CA PHE A 432 17.63 9.07 16.59
C PHE A 432 18.97 8.58 15.97
N ASN A 433 19.89 8.09 16.81
CA ASN A 433 21.27 7.75 16.46
C ASN A 433 22.14 8.92 15.96
N ASP A 434 21.69 10.17 16.09
CA ASP A 434 22.45 11.39 15.79
C ASP A 434 22.54 12.30 17.02
N ALA A 435 23.63 12.17 17.78
CA ALA A 435 23.87 12.99 18.97
C ALA A 435 24.16 14.46 18.64
N ASP A 436 24.61 14.79 17.42
CA ASP A 436 24.92 16.16 17.04
C ASP A 436 23.63 16.96 16.84
N SER A 437 22.56 16.32 16.42
CA SER A 437 21.23 16.95 16.36
C SER A 437 20.76 17.42 17.75
N LEU A 438 21.00 16.66 18.82
CA LEU A 438 20.71 17.06 20.19
C LEU A 438 21.67 18.15 20.68
N LYS A 439 22.97 18.07 20.39
CA LYS A 439 23.94 19.13 20.71
C LYS A 439 23.51 20.47 20.09
N TYR A 440 23.03 20.43 18.85
CA TYR A 440 22.51 21.63 18.19
C TYR A 440 21.33 22.25 18.98
N LEU A 441 20.39 21.43 19.48
CA LEU A 441 19.28 21.92 20.29
C LEU A 441 19.77 22.56 21.60
N PHE A 442 20.69 21.93 22.33
CA PHE A 442 21.26 22.49 23.56
C PHE A 442 22.02 23.80 23.33
N LYS A 443 22.73 23.90 22.19
CA LYS A 443 23.39 25.15 21.79
C LYS A 443 22.39 26.26 21.44
N LYS A 444 21.30 25.89 20.76
CA LYS A 444 20.24 26.85 20.35
C LYS A 444 19.40 27.36 21.54
N TYR A 445 19.17 26.51 22.51
CA TYR A 445 18.33 26.80 23.68
C TYR A 445 19.07 26.46 25.00
N PRO A 446 20.12 27.19 25.35
CA PRO A 446 20.95 26.86 26.50
C PRO A 446 20.17 26.90 27.80
N ASN A 447 20.31 25.85 28.62
CA ASN A 447 19.65 25.70 29.92
C ASN A 447 18.11 25.76 29.90
N LYS A 448 17.46 25.43 28.78
CA LYS A 448 15.99 25.49 28.65
C LYS A 448 15.32 24.11 28.68
N PHE A 449 16.03 23.02 28.40
CA PHE A 449 15.46 21.67 28.38
C PHE A 449 15.29 21.10 29.78
N ALA A 450 14.05 20.68 30.08
CA ALA A 450 13.69 19.93 31.28
C ALA A 450 14.15 18.48 31.18
N CYS A 451 13.87 17.86 30.03
CA CYS A 451 14.24 16.49 29.78
C CYS A 451 14.52 16.23 28.29
N VAL A 452 15.23 15.13 28.06
CA VAL A 452 15.33 14.39 26.80
C VAL A 452 14.58 13.09 26.99
N ILE A 453 13.68 12.74 26.09
CA ILE A 453 12.94 11.49 26.08
C ILE A 453 13.14 10.76 24.75
N LEU A 454 13.46 9.48 24.79
CA LEU A 454 13.65 8.63 23.62
C LEU A 454 13.33 7.17 23.92
N GLU A 455 12.92 6.45 22.88
CA GLU A 455 12.87 4.98 22.91
C GLU A 455 14.30 4.44 22.79
N PRO A 456 14.86 3.71 23.77
CA PRO A 456 16.25 3.25 23.72
C PRO A 456 16.45 2.08 22.75
N ALA A 457 15.38 1.38 22.39
CA ALA A 457 15.35 0.32 21.39
C ALA A 457 14.12 0.48 20.48
N GLY A 458 14.27 0.30 19.19
CA GLY A 458 13.20 0.46 18.23
C GLY A 458 13.45 -0.34 16.94
N LEU A 459 12.80 0.06 15.84
CA LEU A 459 12.94 -0.59 14.53
C LEU A 459 14.36 -0.47 13.93
N VAL A 460 15.10 0.54 14.34
CA VAL A 460 16.49 0.74 13.92
C VAL A 460 17.41 0.30 15.06
N PRO A 461 18.45 -0.53 14.82
CA PRO A 461 19.41 -0.90 15.83
C PRO A 461 20.01 0.34 16.50
N THR A 462 20.06 0.33 17.82
CA THR A 462 20.57 1.45 18.61
C THR A 462 22.08 1.40 18.71
N ASP A 463 22.75 2.50 18.39
CA ASP A 463 24.19 2.65 18.70
C ASP A 463 24.37 2.93 20.20
N ILE A 464 25.05 2.01 20.88
CA ILE A 464 25.34 2.17 22.31
C ILE A 464 26.18 3.42 22.61
N ASN A 465 27.03 3.86 21.68
CA ASN A 465 27.81 5.08 21.84
C ASN A 465 26.94 6.33 21.74
N PHE A 466 25.87 6.27 20.92
CA PHE A 466 24.86 7.31 20.89
C PHE A 466 24.19 7.45 22.26
N LEU A 467 23.70 6.36 22.87
CA LEU A 467 23.06 6.42 24.20
C LEU A 467 24.01 6.95 25.27
N LYS A 468 25.28 6.51 25.29
CA LYS A 468 26.33 7.02 26.18
C LYS A 468 26.53 8.53 26.00
N THR A 469 26.55 9.00 24.74
CA THR A 469 26.73 10.40 24.42
C THR A 469 25.52 11.22 24.85
N ILE A 470 24.29 10.73 24.61
CA ILE A 470 23.05 11.40 25.09
C ILE A 470 23.06 11.54 26.62
N LYS A 471 23.39 10.44 27.34
CA LYS A 471 23.50 10.49 28.82
C LYS A 471 24.51 11.55 29.29
N LYS A 472 25.68 11.61 28.65
CA LYS A 472 26.72 12.61 28.95
C LYS A 472 26.21 14.03 28.71
N LEU A 473 25.63 14.29 27.52
CA LEU A 473 25.07 15.59 27.15
C LEU A 473 23.97 16.05 28.13
N CYS A 474 23.06 15.16 28.52
CA CYS A 474 22.02 15.46 29.49
C CYS A 474 22.62 15.87 30.83
N LYS A 475 23.62 15.13 31.33
CA LYS A 475 24.32 15.44 32.60
C LYS A 475 25.03 16.81 32.54
N GLU A 476 25.75 17.11 31.47
CA GLU A 476 26.48 18.36 31.26
C GLU A 476 25.54 19.58 31.19
N ASN A 477 24.31 19.39 30.68
CA ASN A 477 23.31 20.46 30.56
C ASN A 477 22.31 20.51 31.72
N GLY A 478 22.46 19.65 32.74
CA GLY A 478 21.51 19.57 33.86
C GLY A 478 20.08 19.25 33.41
N THR A 479 19.94 18.40 32.39
CA THR A 479 18.70 17.96 31.77
C THR A 479 18.45 16.51 32.16
N LEU A 480 17.20 16.13 32.48
CA LEU A 480 16.85 14.75 32.83
C LEU A 480 16.76 13.88 31.57
N LEU A 481 17.18 12.63 31.69
CA LEU A 481 17.06 11.64 30.63
C LEU A 481 15.96 10.64 30.97
N ILE A 482 15.03 10.45 30.03
CA ILE A 482 13.89 9.51 30.14
C ILE A 482 14.06 8.48 29.01
N PHE A 483 14.07 7.21 29.38
CA PHE A 483 13.88 6.11 28.45
C PHE A 483 12.42 5.66 28.49
N ASP A 484 11.78 5.62 27.34
CA ASP A 484 10.42 5.13 27.14
C ASP A 484 10.50 3.74 26.50
N GLU A 485 10.19 2.71 27.30
CA GLU A 485 10.32 1.28 26.94
C GLU A 485 8.99 0.54 26.96
#